data_63da791e29b7f622575ddb9a6307c346
#
_entry.id   63da791e29b7f622575ddb9a6307c346
#
_cell.length_a   1.000
_cell.length_b   1.000
_cell.length_c   1.000
_cell.angle_alpha   90.00
_cell.angle_beta   90.00
_cell.angle_gamma   90.00
#
_symmetry.space_group_name_H-M   'P 1'
#
loop_
_entity.id
_entity.type
_entity.pdbx_description
1 polymer ?
#
loop_
_entity_poly.entity_id
_entity_poly.type
_entity_poly.pdbx_seq_one_letter_code
_entity_poly.pdbx_strand_id
1 'polypeptide(L)'
;MNLRDDLVDYEAFGALGDGVADDMPAICKAHDYANTHGLGVRTRPDAAYYIGAKPLTAVITTDTDWNTSRFTIDDVQVENHRASIFEVRSKLQPEQLRIERLTRDQKQVDARPEHDCHVLVESDARRVYIRRGLNQNKGVAQHDCFVLRKDGSVASPIDWEYDTITRIEARPIDDAPLTLRGGVFTTFANRMEQEVGYNYWSRNIAISRSNTEVDGLTHYVVGETAVGHPYGGFINIRQCADITLRNCFATGHKIYSTIGAAGKPVNMGSYDYSASDVVNFRMINCRMNHITDRTRWGVIGSNFCKNILLEDCTLSRMDTHMGVSGSYEIRRCELGYMGLNAIGRGTLTVEDSTLHGSALVSFRRDYGSTWEGDLVIRNCRWIPACGDTCRPHMINVSNDGMHDFGYPCSMPGEVTIDGLHVDDGNPPEDYQGMYLFTDPDSIRDGVEDIVPTAERPFPYEPCRKVTVRGLTTASGKKPRLSPSERICANTTLVEG
;
A
#
# COMPACT_ATOMS: atom_id res chain seq x y z
N MET A 1 -13.20 23.67 -34.96
CA MET A 1 -12.65 22.68 -34.02
C MET A 1 -11.58 21.91 -34.80
N ASN A 2 -10.31 22.23 -34.58
CA ASN A 2 -9.19 21.53 -35.23
C ASN A 2 -8.76 20.37 -34.35
N LEU A 3 -9.49 19.28 -34.37
CA LEU A 3 -9.03 18.00 -33.85
C LEU A 3 -7.95 17.51 -34.83
N ARG A 4 -6.75 17.26 -34.38
CA ARG A 4 -5.85 16.33 -35.07
C ARG A 4 -6.61 15.00 -35.07
N ASP A 5 -6.78 14.39 -36.23
CA ASP A 5 -7.81 13.42 -36.56
C ASP A 5 -8.03 12.25 -35.53
N ASP A 6 -7.13 12.08 -34.54
CA ASP A 6 -7.18 10.96 -33.57
C ASP A 6 -7.02 11.36 -32.10
N LEU A 7 -6.88 12.65 -31.75
CA LEU A 7 -6.59 13.08 -30.37
C LEU A 7 -7.44 14.29 -29.95
N VAL A 8 -7.85 14.30 -28.69
CA VAL A 8 -8.58 15.39 -28.04
C VAL A 8 -7.62 16.22 -27.19
N ASP A 9 -7.69 17.55 -27.30
CA ASP A 9 -7.01 18.48 -26.39
C ASP A 9 -8.01 19.23 -25.50
N TYR A 10 -7.55 19.78 -24.38
CA TYR A 10 -8.41 20.48 -23.43
C TYR A 10 -8.82 21.87 -23.92
N GLU A 11 -7.97 22.52 -24.71
CA GLU A 11 -8.19 23.85 -25.27
C GLU A 11 -9.37 23.85 -26.25
N ALA A 12 -9.58 22.75 -26.99
CA ALA A 12 -10.74 22.61 -27.88
C ALA A 12 -12.09 22.63 -27.13
N PHE A 13 -12.07 22.38 -25.81
CA PHE A 13 -13.25 22.38 -24.95
C PHE A 13 -13.32 23.59 -24.01
N GLY A 14 -12.40 24.55 -24.17
CA GLY A 14 -12.41 25.82 -23.50
C GLY A 14 -11.48 25.94 -22.31
N ALA A 15 -10.53 24.99 -22.12
CA ALA A 15 -9.46 25.19 -21.17
C ALA A 15 -8.52 26.32 -21.63
N LEU A 16 -8.11 27.18 -20.70
CA LEU A 16 -7.17 28.25 -21.00
C LEU A 16 -5.71 27.79 -20.82
N GLY A 17 -5.46 26.92 -19.85
CA GLY A 17 -4.12 26.44 -19.54
C GLY A 17 -3.16 27.57 -19.15
N ASP A 18 -3.68 28.62 -18.49
CA ASP A 18 -2.97 29.84 -18.07
C ASP A 18 -2.53 29.80 -16.59
N GLY A 19 -2.92 28.75 -15.86
CA GLY A 19 -2.64 28.56 -14.44
C GLY A 19 -3.52 29.37 -13.50
N VAL A 20 -4.56 30.05 -13.99
CA VAL A 20 -5.42 30.98 -13.24
C VAL A 20 -6.90 30.59 -13.35
N ALA A 21 -7.39 30.37 -14.56
CA ALA A 21 -8.76 29.99 -14.81
C ALA A 21 -9.01 28.54 -14.37
N ASP A 22 -10.18 28.27 -13.77
CA ASP A 22 -10.58 26.91 -13.44
C ASP A 22 -10.89 26.09 -14.71
N ASP A 23 -9.92 25.30 -15.12
CA ASP A 23 -9.98 24.49 -16.34
C ASP A 23 -10.76 23.16 -16.15
N MET A 24 -11.13 22.80 -14.91
CA MET A 24 -11.77 21.50 -14.64
C MET A 24 -13.06 21.25 -15.42
N PRO A 25 -13.94 22.27 -15.66
CA PRO A 25 -15.12 22.07 -16.50
C PRO A 25 -14.80 21.72 -17.96
N ALA A 26 -13.72 22.28 -18.50
CA ALA A 26 -13.27 22.00 -19.86
C ALA A 26 -12.60 20.62 -19.95
N ILE A 27 -11.79 20.27 -18.95
CA ILE A 27 -11.17 18.95 -18.81
C ILE A 27 -12.23 17.83 -18.78
N CYS A 28 -13.30 17.99 -17.98
CA CYS A 28 -14.40 17.05 -17.93
C CYS A 28 -15.06 16.86 -19.31
N LYS A 29 -15.37 17.95 -20.00
CA LYS A 29 -15.98 17.90 -21.34
C LYS A 29 -15.08 17.21 -22.38
N ALA A 30 -13.79 17.47 -22.32
CA ALA A 30 -12.82 16.85 -23.22
C ALA A 30 -12.77 15.33 -23.02
N HIS A 31 -12.69 14.87 -21.78
CA HIS A 31 -12.72 13.44 -21.48
C HIS A 31 -14.08 12.80 -21.84
N ASP A 32 -15.19 13.46 -21.57
CA ASP A 32 -16.52 12.95 -21.97
C ASP A 32 -16.62 12.75 -23.49
N TYR A 33 -16.09 13.70 -24.26
CA TYR A 33 -16.04 13.60 -25.71
C TYR A 33 -15.11 12.47 -26.16
N ALA A 34 -13.88 12.42 -25.61
CA ALA A 34 -12.91 11.37 -25.93
C ALA A 34 -13.46 9.97 -25.62
N ASN A 35 -14.07 9.80 -24.46
CA ASN A 35 -14.70 8.55 -24.04
C ASN A 35 -15.81 8.10 -25.00
N THR A 36 -16.65 9.05 -25.45
CA THR A 36 -17.77 8.78 -26.35
C THR A 36 -17.29 8.33 -27.72
N HIS A 37 -16.21 8.91 -28.22
CA HIS A 37 -15.69 8.67 -29.57
C HIS A 37 -14.53 7.67 -29.62
N GLY A 38 -14.08 7.16 -28.46
CA GLY A 38 -12.95 6.22 -28.40
C GLY A 38 -11.60 6.87 -28.77
N LEU A 39 -11.45 8.18 -28.56
CA LEU A 39 -10.25 8.95 -28.89
C LEU A 39 -9.32 9.07 -27.70
N GLY A 40 -8.00 9.13 -27.95
CA GLY A 40 -7.03 9.48 -26.94
C GLY A 40 -7.09 10.98 -26.55
N VAL A 41 -6.66 11.30 -25.34
CA VAL A 41 -6.49 12.68 -24.89
C VAL A 41 -5.00 13.03 -24.88
N ARG A 42 -4.66 14.19 -25.41
CA ARG A 42 -3.29 14.74 -25.30
C ARG A 42 -3.33 16.21 -24.99
N THR A 43 -2.67 16.62 -23.92
CA THR A 43 -2.57 18.03 -23.56
C THR A 43 -1.49 18.74 -24.35
N ARG A 44 -1.58 20.07 -24.42
CA ARG A 44 -0.54 20.91 -24.97
C ARG A 44 0.68 20.89 -24.04
N PRO A 45 1.90 20.64 -24.58
CA PRO A 45 3.10 20.72 -23.76
C PRO A 45 3.20 22.06 -23.02
N ASP A 46 3.67 22.01 -21.77
CA ASP A 46 3.89 23.18 -20.90
C ASP A 46 2.65 24.03 -20.57
N ALA A 47 1.43 23.57 -20.89
CA ALA A 47 0.21 24.21 -20.42
C ALA A 47 0.13 24.15 -18.88
N ALA A 48 -0.48 25.17 -18.27
CA ALA A 48 -0.68 25.24 -16.83
C ALA A 48 -2.18 25.25 -16.51
N TYR A 49 -2.72 24.10 -16.16
CA TYR A 49 -4.14 23.96 -15.81
C TYR A 49 -4.35 24.20 -14.31
N TYR A 50 -5.34 25.00 -13.97
CA TYR A 50 -5.76 25.21 -12.59
C TYR A 50 -7.05 24.43 -12.31
N ILE A 51 -7.09 23.71 -11.19
CA ILE A 51 -8.21 22.92 -10.73
C ILE A 51 -8.69 23.49 -9.40
N GLY A 52 -9.83 24.17 -9.44
CA GLY A 52 -10.40 24.93 -8.34
C GLY A 52 -11.26 24.10 -7.40
N ALA A 53 -12.16 24.78 -6.69
CA ALA A 53 -12.94 24.27 -5.56
C ALA A 53 -14.08 23.31 -5.94
N LYS A 54 -14.53 23.32 -7.18
CA LYS A 54 -15.74 22.59 -7.60
C LYS A 54 -15.55 21.08 -7.53
N PRO A 55 -16.56 20.31 -7.08
CA PRO A 55 -16.49 18.86 -6.95
C PRO A 55 -16.74 18.18 -8.31
N LEU A 56 -15.93 18.50 -9.31
CA LEU A 56 -15.98 17.91 -10.63
C LEU A 56 -14.95 16.79 -10.74
N THR A 57 -15.33 15.73 -11.45
CA THR A 57 -14.47 14.57 -11.74
C THR A 57 -14.46 14.30 -13.24
N ALA A 58 -13.28 14.26 -13.84
CA ALA A 58 -13.11 13.83 -15.23
C ALA A 58 -12.96 12.30 -15.26
N VAL A 59 -13.86 11.65 -15.98
CA VAL A 59 -13.82 10.18 -16.17
C VAL A 59 -12.91 9.85 -17.35
N ILE A 60 -11.95 8.95 -17.12
CA ILE A 60 -10.98 8.50 -18.12
C ILE A 60 -11.26 7.04 -18.49
N THR A 61 -11.55 6.78 -19.76
CA THR A 61 -11.72 5.43 -20.32
C THR A 61 -10.89 5.20 -21.58
N THR A 62 -10.06 6.18 -21.95
CA THR A 62 -9.16 6.15 -23.12
C THR A 62 -7.78 6.62 -22.72
N ASP A 63 -6.77 6.29 -23.52
CA ASP A 63 -5.40 6.71 -23.27
C ASP A 63 -5.30 8.23 -23.11
N THR A 64 -4.50 8.65 -22.11
CA THR A 64 -4.33 10.06 -21.78
C THR A 64 -2.86 10.38 -21.65
N ASP A 65 -2.38 11.33 -22.45
CA ASP A 65 -1.01 11.83 -22.44
C ASP A 65 -1.00 13.31 -21.99
N TRP A 66 -0.67 13.53 -20.73
CA TRP A 66 -0.55 14.88 -20.17
C TRP A 66 0.77 15.57 -20.51
N ASN A 67 1.66 14.91 -21.25
CA ASN A 67 2.96 15.48 -21.64
C ASN A 67 3.72 16.09 -20.45
N THR A 68 4.22 17.32 -20.64
CA THR A 68 4.88 18.15 -19.63
C THR A 68 3.92 19.18 -19.01
N SER A 69 2.62 19.03 -19.21
CA SER A 69 1.61 19.96 -18.65
C SER A 69 1.62 19.95 -17.13
N ARG A 70 1.34 21.11 -16.56
CA ARG A 70 1.29 21.33 -15.12
C ARG A 70 -0.15 21.49 -14.67
N PHE A 71 -0.46 20.85 -13.56
CA PHE A 71 -1.79 20.91 -12.93
C PHE A 71 -1.64 21.43 -11.51
N THR A 72 -2.27 22.56 -11.23
CA THR A 72 -2.37 23.08 -9.88
C THR A 72 -3.71 22.68 -9.29
N ILE A 73 -3.69 21.92 -8.22
CA ILE A 73 -4.87 21.45 -7.48
C ILE A 73 -4.98 22.27 -6.22
N ASP A 74 -5.97 23.17 -6.16
CA ASP A 74 -6.16 24.04 -5.00
C ASP A 74 -7.19 23.46 -4.04
N ASP A 75 -6.70 22.86 -2.94
CA ASP A 75 -7.52 22.26 -1.91
C ASP A 75 -7.78 23.19 -0.71
N VAL A 76 -7.40 24.47 -0.82
CA VAL A 76 -7.59 25.41 0.31
C VAL A 76 -9.06 25.69 0.58
N GLN A 77 -9.90 25.71 -0.47
CA GLN A 77 -11.33 26.01 -0.37
C GLN A 77 -12.19 25.04 -1.19
N VAL A 78 -11.96 23.75 -1.06
CA VAL A 78 -12.69 22.75 -1.85
C VAL A 78 -14.10 22.50 -1.28
N GLU A 79 -15.10 22.37 -2.16
CA GLU A 79 -16.51 22.12 -1.77
C GLU A 79 -16.74 20.67 -1.32
N ASN A 80 -16.08 19.70 -1.94
CA ASN A 80 -16.17 18.29 -1.57
C ASN A 80 -14.78 17.61 -1.59
N HIS A 81 -14.21 17.45 -0.43
CA HIS A 81 -12.90 16.84 -0.25
C HIS A 81 -12.85 15.32 -0.63
N ARG A 82 -14.00 14.70 -0.85
CA ARG A 82 -14.10 13.27 -1.26
C ARG A 82 -14.16 13.08 -2.77
N ALA A 83 -14.34 14.16 -3.56
CA ALA A 83 -14.39 14.06 -5.01
C ALA A 83 -12.99 13.85 -5.58
N SER A 84 -12.76 12.77 -6.31
CA SER A 84 -11.56 12.58 -7.12
C SER A 84 -11.53 13.60 -8.27
N ILE A 85 -10.34 14.00 -8.69
CA ILE A 85 -10.17 14.89 -9.86
C ILE A 85 -10.31 14.07 -11.15
N PHE A 86 -9.62 12.93 -11.19
CA PHE A 86 -9.73 11.97 -12.28
C PHE A 86 -10.20 10.62 -11.76
N GLU A 87 -11.03 9.95 -12.53
CA GLU A 87 -11.49 8.59 -12.27
C GLU A 87 -11.26 7.71 -13.49
N VAL A 88 -10.33 6.77 -13.37
CA VAL A 88 -10.00 5.80 -14.42
C VAL A 88 -10.83 4.54 -14.20
N ARG A 89 -11.77 4.27 -15.12
CA ARG A 89 -12.67 3.13 -14.99
C ARG A 89 -12.90 2.41 -16.32
N SER A 90 -13.31 1.16 -16.24
CA SER A 90 -13.72 0.39 -17.41
C SER A 90 -15.08 0.86 -17.95
N LYS A 91 -15.30 0.65 -19.23
CA LYS A 91 -16.62 0.74 -19.88
C LYS A 91 -17.43 -0.55 -19.72
N LEU A 92 -16.77 -1.66 -19.40
CA LEU A 92 -17.41 -2.94 -19.19
C LEU A 92 -18.24 -2.91 -17.91
N GLN A 93 -19.38 -3.58 -17.94
CA GLN A 93 -20.27 -3.64 -16.78
C GLN A 93 -19.91 -4.83 -15.89
N PRO A 94 -20.07 -4.71 -14.57
CA PRO A 94 -19.87 -5.85 -13.67
C PRO A 94 -20.72 -7.05 -14.05
N GLU A 95 -20.14 -8.25 -13.97
CA GLU A 95 -20.83 -9.50 -14.27
C GLU A 95 -21.50 -10.07 -13.00
N GLN A 96 -22.62 -10.72 -13.18
CA GLN A 96 -23.34 -11.41 -12.11
C GLN A 96 -22.83 -12.84 -12.02
N LEU A 97 -22.08 -13.15 -10.97
CA LEU A 97 -21.57 -14.49 -10.71
C LEU A 97 -22.27 -15.11 -9.49
N ARG A 98 -22.45 -16.41 -9.54
CA ARG A 98 -22.90 -17.20 -8.39
C ARG A 98 -21.77 -18.13 -7.95
N ILE A 99 -21.25 -17.87 -6.76
CA ILE A 99 -20.24 -18.68 -6.08
C ILE A 99 -20.79 -18.92 -4.66
N GLU A 100 -21.06 -20.16 -4.30
CA GLU A 100 -21.67 -20.47 -3.01
C GLU A 100 -20.63 -20.71 -1.92
N ARG A 101 -19.51 -21.32 -2.30
CA ARG A 101 -18.44 -21.71 -1.38
C ARG A 101 -17.08 -21.52 -2.06
N LEU A 102 -16.06 -21.26 -1.26
CA LEU A 102 -14.67 -21.29 -1.71
C LEU A 102 -13.82 -22.01 -0.66
N THR A 103 -12.84 -22.73 -1.13
CA THR A 103 -11.81 -23.34 -0.28
C THR A 103 -10.48 -22.64 -0.50
N ARG A 104 -9.68 -22.66 0.54
CA ARG A 104 -8.34 -22.07 0.50
C ARG A 104 -7.50 -22.75 -0.60
N ASP A 105 -6.75 -21.92 -1.34
CA ASP A 105 -5.90 -22.35 -2.47
C ASP A 105 -6.64 -23.06 -3.62
N GLN A 106 -7.97 -22.93 -3.68
CA GLN A 106 -8.78 -23.47 -4.76
C GLN A 106 -8.33 -22.92 -6.12
N LYS A 107 -8.20 -23.80 -7.11
CA LYS A 107 -7.71 -23.45 -8.47
C LYS A 107 -8.81 -23.38 -9.51
N GLN A 108 -9.98 -23.86 -9.21
CA GLN A 108 -11.11 -23.93 -10.15
C GLN A 108 -12.40 -23.59 -9.42
N VAL A 109 -13.20 -22.72 -9.99
CA VAL A 109 -14.54 -22.36 -9.50
C VAL A 109 -15.57 -22.77 -10.54
N ASP A 110 -16.73 -23.22 -10.10
CA ASP A 110 -17.84 -23.53 -11.01
C ASP A 110 -18.63 -22.27 -11.39
N ALA A 111 -17.93 -21.34 -12.03
CA ALA A 111 -18.49 -20.12 -12.61
C ALA A 111 -17.74 -19.83 -13.91
N ARG A 112 -18.45 -19.32 -14.89
CA ARG A 112 -17.91 -19.04 -16.25
C ARG A 112 -18.30 -17.63 -16.63
N PRO A 113 -17.45 -16.64 -16.28
CA PRO A 113 -17.66 -15.26 -16.69
C PRO A 113 -17.47 -15.08 -18.21
N GLU A 114 -18.05 -14.05 -18.78
CA GLU A 114 -17.86 -13.69 -20.20
C GLU A 114 -16.45 -13.13 -20.46
N HIS A 115 -15.89 -12.44 -19.44
CA HIS A 115 -14.52 -11.90 -19.44
C HIS A 115 -13.72 -12.51 -18.30
N ASP A 116 -12.38 -12.45 -18.39
CA ASP A 116 -11.57 -12.61 -17.17
C ASP A 116 -11.98 -11.50 -16.19
N CYS A 117 -12.23 -11.84 -14.93
CA CYS A 117 -12.76 -10.91 -13.95
C CYS A 117 -11.85 -10.77 -12.73
N HIS A 118 -11.70 -9.55 -12.24
CA HIS A 118 -11.35 -9.32 -10.85
C HIS A 118 -12.59 -9.59 -9.99
N VAL A 119 -12.50 -10.57 -9.13
CA VAL A 119 -13.62 -10.99 -8.25
C VAL A 119 -13.27 -10.62 -6.82
N LEU A 120 -14.18 -9.91 -6.15
CA LEU A 120 -14.17 -9.68 -4.71
C LEU A 120 -15.26 -10.52 -4.06
N VAL A 121 -14.92 -11.27 -3.03
CA VAL A 121 -15.85 -12.03 -2.20
C VAL A 121 -15.76 -11.57 -0.76
N GLU A 122 -16.89 -11.56 -0.04
CA GLU A 122 -16.98 -11.13 1.35
C GLU A 122 -17.88 -12.05 2.14
N SER A 123 -17.54 -12.29 3.40
CA SER A 123 -18.36 -13.04 4.36
C SER A 123 -18.44 -12.29 5.69
N ASP A 124 -19.66 -12.02 6.13
CA ASP A 124 -19.93 -11.42 7.44
C ASP A 124 -19.82 -12.41 8.59
N ALA A 125 -19.64 -13.70 8.30
CA ALA A 125 -19.55 -14.76 9.31
C ALA A 125 -18.32 -14.59 10.22
N ARG A 126 -17.29 -13.90 9.75
CA ARG A 126 -16.05 -13.68 10.50
C ARG A 126 -15.50 -12.27 10.32
N ARG A 127 -14.94 -11.73 11.41
CA ARG A 127 -14.21 -10.45 11.41
C ARG A 127 -12.72 -10.71 11.49
N VAL A 128 -11.96 -9.92 10.76
CA VAL A 128 -10.49 -9.96 10.73
C VAL A 128 -9.91 -8.58 10.95
N TYR A 129 -8.64 -8.48 11.34
CA TYR A 129 -7.95 -7.22 11.61
C TYR A 129 -8.66 -6.36 12.66
N ILE A 130 -9.04 -6.97 13.77
CA ILE A 130 -9.66 -6.30 14.91
C ILE A 130 -8.59 -5.56 15.68
N ARG A 131 -8.77 -4.28 15.93
CA ARG A 131 -7.91 -3.49 16.81
C ARG A 131 -8.57 -3.25 18.16
N ARG A 132 -7.76 -3.44 19.22
CA ARG A 132 -8.10 -3.10 20.59
C ARG A 132 -7.17 -2.03 21.08
N GLY A 133 -7.30 -1.14 21.88
CA GLY A 133 -6.39 -0.08 22.32
C GLY A 133 -6.53 1.24 21.55
N LEU A 134 -5.45 1.97 21.34
CA LEU A 134 -5.46 3.36 20.85
C LEU A 134 -6.25 3.57 19.56
N ASN A 135 -6.12 2.65 18.62
CA ASN A 135 -6.79 2.69 17.32
C ASN A 135 -7.90 1.65 17.23
N GLN A 136 -8.61 1.42 18.34
CA GLN A 136 -9.64 0.37 18.41
C GLN A 136 -10.65 0.44 17.27
N ASN A 137 -11.01 -0.73 16.74
CA ASN A 137 -12.06 -0.91 15.76
C ASN A 137 -12.62 -2.35 15.85
N LYS A 138 -13.70 -2.59 15.14
CA LYS A 138 -14.33 -3.92 15.11
C LYS A 138 -13.80 -4.85 14.03
N GLY A 139 -12.67 -4.49 13.41
CA GLY A 139 -12.16 -5.19 12.24
C GLY A 139 -13.03 -5.01 11.00
N VAL A 140 -12.68 -5.74 9.95
CA VAL A 140 -13.44 -5.79 8.70
C VAL A 140 -14.06 -7.18 8.53
N ALA A 141 -15.09 -7.31 7.69
CA ALA A 141 -15.59 -8.62 7.29
C ALA A 141 -14.46 -9.40 6.58
N GLN A 142 -14.43 -10.72 6.75
CA GLN A 142 -13.50 -11.56 6.01
C GLN A 142 -13.77 -11.37 4.52
N HIS A 143 -12.76 -10.95 3.75
CA HIS A 143 -12.89 -10.82 2.32
C HIS A 143 -11.62 -11.21 1.58
N ASP A 144 -11.75 -11.41 0.28
CA ASP A 144 -10.70 -11.84 -0.59
C ASP A 144 -10.92 -11.30 -2.00
N CYS A 145 -9.85 -11.08 -2.74
CA CYS A 145 -9.92 -10.76 -4.16
C CYS A 145 -9.04 -11.71 -4.97
N PHE A 146 -9.49 -12.06 -6.17
CA PHE A 146 -8.75 -12.94 -7.07
C PHE A 146 -9.15 -12.70 -8.53
N VAL A 147 -8.32 -13.19 -9.45
CA VAL A 147 -8.66 -13.21 -10.88
C VAL A 147 -9.30 -14.54 -11.22
N LEU A 148 -10.55 -14.49 -11.68
CA LEU A 148 -11.29 -15.61 -12.24
C LEU A 148 -11.28 -15.52 -13.75
N ARG A 149 -10.75 -16.53 -14.41
CA ARG A 149 -10.72 -16.60 -15.87
C ARG A 149 -12.03 -17.12 -16.46
N LYS A 150 -12.26 -16.89 -17.75
CA LYS A 150 -13.43 -17.37 -18.51
C LYS A 150 -13.66 -18.88 -18.39
N ASP A 151 -12.60 -19.65 -18.23
CA ASP A 151 -12.66 -21.11 -18.06
C ASP A 151 -12.92 -21.54 -16.60
N GLY A 152 -13.14 -20.58 -15.71
CA GLY A 152 -13.35 -20.83 -14.28
C GLY A 152 -12.07 -21.09 -13.48
N SER A 153 -10.89 -21.01 -14.10
CA SER A 153 -9.64 -21.15 -13.37
C SER A 153 -9.33 -19.88 -12.56
N VAL A 154 -8.73 -20.09 -11.39
CA VAL A 154 -8.31 -19.01 -10.47
C VAL A 154 -6.82 -18.76 -10.65
N ALA A 155 -6.47 -17.54 -11.08
CA ALA A 155 -5.10 -17.17 -11.39
C ALA A 155 -4.27 -16.71 -10.17
N SER A 156 -4.91 -16.40 -9.05
CA SER A 156 -4.27 -15.98 -7.78
C SER A 156 -4.82 -16.81 -6.62
N PRO A 157 -4.06 -17.00 -5.52
CA PRO A 157 -4.54 -17.86 -4.43
C PRO A 157 -5.82 -17.31 -3.78
N ILE A 158 -6.70 -18.20 -3.37
CA ILE A 158 -7.80 -17.90 -2.45
C ILE A 158 -7.26 -18.09 -1.04
N ASP A 159 -7.42 -17.07 -0.18
CA ASP A 159 -6.72 -17.02 1.09
C ASP A 159 -7.46 -17.71 2.22
N TRP A 160 -8.79 -17.82 2.11
CA TRP A 160 -9.64 -18.27 3.19
C TRP A 160 -10.64 -19.34 2.76
N GLU A 161 -11.16 -20.05 3.76
CA GLU A 161 -12.36 -20.87 3.61
C GLU A 161 -13.60 -19.99 3.68
N TYR A 162 -14.54 -20.18 2.74
CA TYR A 162 -15.84 -19.50 2.71
C TYR A 162 -16.95 -20.51 2.63
N ASP A 163 -17.54 -20.85 3.78
CA ASP A 163 -18.76 -21.66 3.84
C ASP A 163 -20.00 -20.86 3.45
N THR A 164 -19.94 -19.55 3.63
CA THR A 164 -20.99 -18.60 3.27
C THR A 164 -20.35 -17.35 2.67
N ILE A 165 -20.82 -16.96 1.51
CA ILE A 165 -20.43 -15.71 0.84
C ILE A 165 -21.63 -14.77 0.87
N THR A 166 -21.46 -13.58 1.46
CA THR A 166 -22.53 -12.58 1.61
C THR A 166 -22.51 -11.53 0.51
N ARG A 167 -21.35 -11.35 -0.15
CA ARG A 167 -21.20 -10.40 -1.26
C ARG A 167 -20.24 -10.94 -2.29
N ILE A 168 -20.58 -10.76 -3.56
CA ILE A 168 -19.70 -11.01 -4.71
C ILE A 168 -19.75 -9.79 -5.62
N GLU A 169 -18.59 -9.31 -6.02
CA GLU A 169 -18.45 -8.34 -7.10
C GLU A 169 -17.48 -8.91 -8.14
N ALA A 170 -17.91 -9.01 -9.38
CA ALA A 170 -17.07 -9.45 -10.49
C ALA A 170 -16.94 -8.31 -11.52
N ARG A 171 -15.74 -7.79 -11.66
CA ARG A 171 -15.42 -6.69 -12.56
C ARG A 171 -14.61 -7.22 -13.73
N PRO A 172 -15.09 -7.13 -14.96
CA PRO A 172 -14.34 -7.56 -16.13
C PRO A 172 -12.98 -6.86 -16.23
N ILE A 173 -11.98 -7.61 -16.65
CA ILE A 173 -10.66 -7.11 -17.00
C ILE A 173 -10.65 -6.76 -18.47
N ASP A 174 -10.36 -5.49 -18.77
CA ASP A 174 -10.26 -5.03 -20.15
C ASP A 174 -9.10 -5.73 -20.87
N ASP A 175 -9.32 -6.24 -22.08
CA ASP A 175 -8.30 -6.92 -22.88
C ASP A 175 -7.17 -5.95 -23.31
N ALA A 176 -7.53 -4.71 -23.67
CA ALA A 176 -6.56 -3.69 -24.06
C ALA A 176 -6.04 -2.91 -22.84
N PRO A 177 -4.72 -2.66 -22.75
CA PRO A 177 -4.18 -1.79 -21.72
C PRO A 177 -4.66 -0.35 -21.92
N LEU A 178 -4.74 0.41 -20.81
CA LEU A 178 -4.95 1.85 -20.82
C LEU A 178 -3.72 2.52 -20.20
N THR A 179 -3.21 3.56 -20.85
CA THR A 179 -2.04 4.29 -20.38
C THR A 179 -2.38 5.73 -19.99
N LEU A 180 -1.96 6.13 -18.79
CA LEU A 180 -1.87 7.51 -18.36
C LEU A 180 -0.39 7.92 -18.39
N ARG A 181 -0.03 8.96 -19.13
CA ARG A 181 1.38 9.34 -19.30
C ARG A 181 1.63 10.79 -18.92
N GLY A 182 2.76 11.03 -18.24
CA GLY A 182 3.27 12.35 -17.93
C GLY A 182 2.44 13.13 -16.92
N GLY A 183 2.47 14.44 -17.03
CA GLY A 183 1.79 15.37 -16.14
C GLY A 183 2.58 15.68 -14.85
N VAL A 184 2.62 16.96 -14.51
CA VAL A 184 3.21 17.47 -13.27
C VAL A 184 2.10 18.08 -12.43
N PHE A 185 1.71 17.37 -11.39
CA PHE A 185 0.62 17.76 -10.50
C PHE A 185 1.18 18.39 -9.23
N THR A 186 0.58 19.51 -8.81
CA THR A 186 0.93 20.18 -7.55
C THR A 186 -0.33 20.41 -6.74
N THR A 187 -0.44 19.72 -5.61
CA THR A 187 -1.52 19.95 -4.64
C THR A 187 -1.12 21.07 -3.68
N PHE A 188 -1.89 22.17 -3.66
CA PHE A 188 -1.89 23.10 -2.53
C PHE A 188 -2.70 22.49 -1.42
N ALA A 189 -2.00 21.97 -0.40
CA ALA A 189 -2.61 21.19 0.68
C ALA A 189 -3.72 21.97 1.39
N ASN A 190 -4.76 21.26 1.79
CA ASN A 190 -5.82 21.82 2.60
C ASN A 190 -5.27 22.40 3.92
N ARG A 191 -5.95 23.41 4.47
CA ARG A 191 -5.61 24.09 5.73
C ARG A 191 -6.78 24.08 6.70
N MET A 192 -7.70 23.13 6.51
CA MET A 192 -8.89 23.01 7.35
C MET A 192 -8.50 22.58 8.75
N GLU A 193 -9.17 23.14 9.75
CA GLU A 193 -9.07 22.67 11.13
C GLU A 193 -9.39 21.19 11.18
N GLN A 194 -8.58 20.45 11.92
CA GLN A 194 -8.71 19.01 12.00
C GLN A 194 -9.89 18.62 12.91
N GLU A 195 -10.84 17.91 12.34
CA GLU A 195 -11.94 17.32 13.10
C GLU A 195 -11.46 16.08 13.87
N VAL A 196 -12.23 15.68 14.88
CA VAL A 196 -11.99 14.44 15.61
C VAL A 196 -12.28 13.24 14.71
N GLY A 197 -11.35 12.29 14.67
CA GLY A 197 -11.45 11.08 13.87
C GLY A 197 -10.60 11.10 12.61
N TYR A 198 -10.79 10.08 11.78
CA TYR A 198 -9.93 9.85 10.61
C TYR A 198 -10.59 10.48 9.37
N ASN A 199 -10.19 11.70 9.02
CA ASN A 199 -10.67 12.42 7.85
C ASN A 199 -9.63 12.45 6.73
N TYR A 200 -9.72 11.53 5.79
CA TYR A 200 -8.84 11.49 4.62
C TYR A 200 -9.49 12.17 3.41
N TRP A 201 -8.68 13.00 2.75
CA TRP A 201 -9.06 13.69 1.52
C TRP A 201 -8.75 12.83 0.30
N SER A 202 -9.57 12.94 -0.73
CA SER A 202 -9.39 12.21 -1.98
C SER A 202 -8.75 13.06 -3.06
N ARG A 203 -9.30 14.12 -3.56
CA ARG A 203 -8.74 15.05 -4.56
C ARG A 203 -7.57 14.49 -5.39
N ASN A 204 -7.77 13.35 -6.03
CA ASN A 204 -6.76 12.43 -6.51
C ASN A 204 -7.10 11.86 -7.89
N ILE A 205 -6.28 10.93 -8.35
CA ILE A 205 -6.54 10.06 -9.49
C ILE A 205 -6.98 8.70 -8.92
N ALA A 206 -8.26 8.40 -9.01
CA ALA A 206 -8.81 7.11 -8.59
C ALA A 206 -8.79 6.12 -9.77
N ILE A 207 -8.23 4.93 -9.56
CA ILE A 207 -8.13 3.89 -10.59
C ILE A 207 -8.90 2.66 -10.12
N SER A 208 -9.91 2.28 -10.90
CA SER A 208 -10.67 1.04 -10.71
C SER A 208 -10.79 0.21 -12.00
N ARG A 209 -10.05 0.57 -13.03
CA ARG A 209 -9.92 -0.16 -14.28
C ARG A 209 -8.71 -1.08 -14.22
N SER A 210 -8.93 -2.35 -14.47
CA SER A 210 -7.85 -3.33 -14.65
C SER A 210 -7.02 -3.03 -15.90
N ASN A 211 -5.83 -3.63 -15.98
CA ASN A 211 -4.91 -3.48 -17.12
C ASN A 211 -4.60 -2.01 -17.42
N THR A 212 -4.12 -1.28 -16.37
CA THR A 212 -3.83 0.16 -16.46
C THR A 212 -2.37 0.44 -16.07
N GLU A 213 -1.69 1.25 -16.88
CA GLU A 213 -0.34 1.75 -16.60
C GLU A 213 -0.36 3.27 -16.39
N VAL A 214 0.35 3.74 -15.36
CA VAL A 214 0.67 5.16 -15.15
C VAL A 214 2.17 5.33 -15.32
N ASP A 215 2.61 6.12 -16.30
CA ASP A 215 4.01 6.28 -16.65
C ASP A 215 4.46 7.74 -16.59
N GLY A 216 5.47 8.04 -15.77
CA GLY A 216 6.12 9.33 -15.73
C GLY A 216 5.34 10.45 -15.05
N LEU A 217 4.33 10.14 -14.25
CA LEU A 217 3.57 11.13 -13.49
C LEU A 217 4.41 11.69 -12.33
N THR A 218 4.36 13.00 -12.14
CA THR A 218 5.02 13.69 -11.03
C THR A 218 3.99 14.38 -10.13
N HIS A 219 4.09 14.16 -8.80
CA HIS A 219 3.23 14.82 -7.82
C HIS A 219 4.02 15.55 -6.75
N TYR A 220 3.72 16.83 -6.61
CA TYR A 220 4.24 17.70 -5.54
C TYR A 220 3.13 18.09 -4.57
N VAL A 221 3.49 18.27 -3.30
CA VAL A 221 2.63 18.84 -2.27
C VAL A 221 3.28 20.11 -1.75
N VAL A 222 2.52 21.19 -1.71
CA VAL A 222 2.97 22.49 -1.20
C VAL A 222 1.93 23.10 -0.27
N GLY A 223 2.36 24.07 0.53
CA GLY A 223 1.45 24.83 1.40
C GLY A 223 0.96 24.11 2.63
N GLU A 224 1.53 22.97 3.01
CA GLU A 224 1.22 22.30 4.27
C GLU A 224 1.54 23.19 5.47
N THR A 225 0.63 23.23 6.44
CA THR A 225 0.77 24.03 7.68
C THR A 225 0.69 23.13 8.91
N ALA A 226 0.51 23.70 10.10
CA ALA A 226 0.27 22.94 11.32
C ALA A 226 -1.14 22.31 11.35
N VAL A 227 -2.07 22.87 10.59
CA VAL A 227 -3.46 22.39 10.45
C VAL A 227 -3.64 21.77 9.06
N GLY A 228 -4.59 20.86 8.94
CA GLY A 228 -4.92 20.16 7.70
C GLY A 228 -5.36 18.72 7.94
N HIS A 229 -5.79 18.08 6.88
CA HIS A 229 -6.21 16.68 6.88
C HIS A 229 -5.28 15.83 5.99
N PRO A 230 -5.04 14.56 6.33
CA PRO A 230 -4.23 13.65 5.50
C PRO A 230 -4.96 13.29 4.20
N TYR A 231 -4.19 12.85 3.22
CA TYR A 231 -4.67 12.40 1.91
C TYR A 231 -4.64 10.87 1.81
N GLY A 232 -5.66 10.30 1.20
CA GLY A 232 -5.84 8.84 1.05
C GLY A 232 -5.11 8.24 -0.16
N GLY A 233 -4.18 8.99 -0.75
CA GLY A 233 -3.39 8.63 -1.93
C GLY A 233 -3.67 9.56 -3.10
N PHE A 234 -2.63 10.15 -3.68
CA PHE A 234 -2.77 10.91 -4.93
C PHE A 234 -3.09 9.98 -6.11
N ILE A 235 -2.44 8.81 -6.16
CA ILE A 235 -2.91 7.70 -7.00
C ILE A 235 -3.55 6.68 -6.06
N ASN A 236 -4.86 6.50 -6.19
CA ASN A 236 -5.64 5.59 -5.36
C ASN A 236 -6.24 4.47 -6.23
N ILE A 237 -5.80 3.24 -6.01
CA ILE A 237 -6.11 2.08 -6.83
C ILE A 237 -7.00 1.13 -6.03
N ARG A 238 -8.12 0.70 -6.60
CA ARG A 238 -9.06 -0.18 -5.87
C ARG A 238 -9.75 -1.19 -6.78
N GLN A 239 -9.85 -2.42 -6.28
CA GLN A 239 -10.72 -3.48 -6.84
C GLN A 239 -10.49 -3.70 -8.33
N CYS A 240 -9.25 -3.91 -8.72
CA CYS A 240 -8.84 -4.15 -10.09
C CYS A 240 -7.61 -5.07 -10.15
N ALA A 241 -7.19 -5.43 -11.34
CA ALA A 241 -6.03 -6.28 -11.55
C ALA A 241 -5.08 -5.68 -12.60
N ASP A 242 -3.82 -6.12 -12.56
CA ASP A 242 -2.78 -5.78 -13.54
C ASP A 242 -2.52 -4.28 -13.65
N ILE A 243 -2.07 -3.69 -12.54
CA ILE A 243 -1.75 -2.27 -12.43
C ILE A 243 -0.24 -2.08 -12.36
N THR A 244 0.27 -1.16 -13.18
CA THR A 244 1.68 -0.77 -13.17
C THR A 244 1.83 0.75 -12.98
N LEU A 245 2.58 1.16 -11.97
CA LEU A 245 3.10 2.52 -11.83
C LEU A 245 4.57 2.49 -12.25
N ARG A 246 4.94 3.32 -13.24
CA ARG A 246 6.29 3.35 -13.79
C ARG A 246 6.83 4.77 -13.83
N ASN A 247 8.11 4.95 -13.48
CA ASN A 247 8.80 6.23 -13.57
C ASN A 247 8.08 7.39 -12.86
N CYS A 248 7.24 7.10 -11.87
CA CYS A 248 6.49 8.11 -11.15
C CYS A 248 7.32 8.73 -10.03
N PHE A 249 7.07 10.01 -9.73
CA PHE A 249 7.70 10.72 -8.63
C PHE A 249 6.64 11.33 -7.71
N ALA A 250 6.83 11.24 -6.39
CA ALA A 250 6.01 11.92 -5.40
C ALA A 250 6.86 12.55 -4.29
N THR A 251 6.38 13.68 -3.75
CA THR A 251 6.91 14.24 -2.50
C THR A 251 6.17 13.63 -1.32
N GLY A 252 6.87 13.41 -0.20
CA GLY A 252 6.23 12.95 1.02
C GLY A 252 5.34 14.03 1.66
N HIS A 253 4.24 13.59 2.26
CA HIS A 253 3.34 14.44 3.04
C HIS A 253 3.75 14.52 4.51
N LYS A 254 3.31 15.59 5.19
CA LYS A 254 3.38 15.72 6.63
C LYS A 254 2.55 14.65 7.34
N ILE A 255 2.97 14.36 8.58
CA ILE A 255 2.19 13.60 9.54
C ILE A 255 1.22 14.56 10.24
N TYR A 256 -0.05 14.21 10.27
CA TYR A 256 -1.08 14.91 11.04
C TYR A 256 -1.48 14.11 12.27
N SER A 257 -2.09 14.77 13.24
CA SER A 257 -2.59 14.13 14.47
C SER A 257 -4.08 14.38 14.62
N THR A 258 -4.79 13.40 15.16
CA THR A 258 -6.20 13.51 15.51
C THR A 258 -6.49 12.80 16.82
N ILE A 259 -7.71 12.90 17.31
CA ILE A 259 -8.20 12.06 18.40
C ILE A 259 -8.77 10.78 17.80
N GLY A 260 -8.16 9.66 18.12
CA GLY A 260 -8.56 8.34 17.65
C GLY A 260 -9.79 7.79 18.39
N ALA A 261 -10.20 6.58 18.02
CA ALA A 261 -11.39 5.91 18.54
C ALA A 261 -11.35 5.65 20.07
N ALA A 262 -10.16 5.56 20.66
CA ALA A 262 -9.97 5.45 22.13
C ALA A 262 -9.99 6.80 22.86
N GLY A 263 -10.32 7.91 22.19
CA GLY A 263 -10.33 9.25 22.78
C GLY A 263 -8.94 9.82 23.09
N LYS A 264 -7.87 9.26 22.51
CA LYS A 264 -6.48 9.69 22.71
C LYS A 264 -5.87 10.18 21.40
N PRO A 265 -4.81 11.04 21.44
CA PRO A 265 -4.11 11.49 20.24
C PRO A 265 -3.48 10.31 19.47
N VAL A 266 -3.65 10.31 18.17
CA VAL A 266 -3.05 9.35 17.22
C VAL A 266 -2.52 10.06 16.00
N ASN A 267 -1.49 9.49 15.37
CA ASN A 267 -0.95 10.02 14.14
C ASN A 267 -1.70 9.45 12.93
N MET A 268 -1.91 10.31 11.93
CA MET A 268 -2.46 9.94 10.63
C MET A 268 -1.42 10.19 9.55
N GLY A 269 -1.07 9.14 8.81
CA GLY A 269 -0.19 9.25 7.67
C GLY A 269 -0.97 9.60 6.40
N SER A 270 -0.45 10.50 5.60
CA SER A 270 -0.90 10.68 4.22
C SER A 270 -0.27 9.65 3.31
N TYR A 271 -1.05 9.17 2.35
CA TYR A 271 -0.57 8.26 1.32
C TYR A 271 -0.33 9.05 0.03
N ASP A 272 0.79 8.82 -0.65
CA ASP A 272 1.01 9.31 -2.01
C ASP A 272 0.45 8.31 -3.03
N TYR A 273 0.71 7.03 -2.80
CA TYR A 273 0.15 5.92 -3.55
C TYR A 273 -0.60 4.99 -2.61
N SER A 274 -1.76 4.53 -2.98
CA SER A 274 -2.49 3.54 -2.21
C SER A 274 -3.16 2.51 -3.09
N ALA A 275 -3.15 1.25 -2.64
CA ALA A 275 -3.79 0.14 -3.33
C ALA A 275 -4.65 -0.65 -2.34
N SER A 276 -5.84 -1.06 -2.74
CA SER A 276 -6.73 -1.93 -1.96
C SER A 276 -7.44 -2.92 -2.87
N ASP A 277 -7.42 -4.20 -2.48
CA ASP A 277 -8.05 -5.28 -3.24
C ASP A 277 -7.53 -5.33 -4.70
N VAL A 278 -6.22 -5.24 -4.88
CA VAL A 278 -5.57 -5.23 -6.19
C VAL A 278 -4.78 -6.52 -6.40
N VAL A 279 -5.01 -7.17 -7.53
CA VAL A 279 -4.24 -8.35 -7.95
C VAL A 279 -3.19 -7.93 -8.98
N ASN A 280 -1.94 -8.32 -8.79
CA ASN A 280 -0.79 -7.95 -9.63
C ASN A 280 -0.54 -6.44 -9.64
N PHE A 281 -0.08 -5.90 -8.52
CA PHE A 281 0.34 -4.50 -8.38
C PHE A 281 1.85 -4.37 -8.54
N ARG A 282 2.30 -3.50 -9.45
CA ARG A 282 3.71 -3.27 -9.74
C ARG A 282 4.07 -1.81 -9.65
N MET A 283 5.20 -1.52 -9.01
CA MET A 283 5.86 -0.21 -9.04
C MET A 283 7.27 -0.40 -9.59
N ILE A 284 7.62 0.31 -10.66
CA ILE A 284 8.90 0.17 -11.34
C ILE A 284 9.53 1.54 -11.52
N ASN A 285 10.76 1.72 -11.03
CA ASN A 285 11.50 2.98 -11.10
C ASN A 285 10.71 4.18 -10.54
N CYS A 286 9.91 3.95 -9.49
CA CYS A 286 9.17 5.02 -8.81
C CYS A 286 10.01 5.62 -7.68
N ARG A 287 9.91 6.95 -7.49
CA ARG A 287 10.77 7.66 -6.56
C ARG A 287 9.99 8.62 -5.66
N MET A 288 10.43 8.71 -4.43
CA MET A 288 10.03 9.73 -3.47
C MET A 288 11.27 10.48 -2.97
N ASN A 289 11.12 11.73 -2.57
CA ASN A 289 12.18 12.46 -1.88
C ASN A 289 12.03 12.32 -0.34
N HIS A 290 13.06 12.77 0.38
CA HIS A 290 13.06 12.81 1.85
C HIS A 290 12.72 11.48 2.54
N ILE A 291 13.12 10.37 1.95
CA ILE A 291 12.74 9.03 2.42
C ILE A 291 13.22 8.71 3.85
N THR A 292 14.24 9.42 4.34
CA THR A 292 14.76 9.28 5.71
C THR A 292 14.27 10.37 6.67
N ASP A 293 13.42 11.30 6.21
CA ASP A 293 12.82 12.33 7.06
C ASP A 293 11.69 11.75 7.92
N ARG A 294 11.87 11.78 9.24
CA ARG A 294 10.92 11.26 10.22
C ARG A 294 9.64 12.09 10.36
N THR A 295 9.65 13.32 9.88
CA THR A 295 8.48 14.23 9.93
C THR A 295 7.54 14.04 8.76
N ARG A 296 7.94 13.27 7.74
CA ARG A 296 7.15 12.99 6.54
C ARG A 296 6.84 11.51 6.47
N TRP A 297 5.63 11.22 6.13
CA TRP A 297 5.22 9.81 6.04
C TRP A 297 5.24 9.30 4.60
N GLY A 298 4.62 10.01 3.65
CA GLY A 298 4.66 9.68 2.23
C GLY A 298 4.41 8.19 1.95
N VAL A 299 3.44 7.61 2.63
CA VAL A 299 3.28 6.17 2.74
C VAL A 299 2.66 5.60 1.49
N ILE A 300 3.19 4.46 1.04
CA ILE A 300 2.53 3.58 0.09
C ILE A 300 1.74 2.57 0.90
N GLY A 301 0.41 2.71 0.89
CA GLY A 301 -0.50 1.77 1.56
C GLY A 301 -0.91 0.67 0.62
N SER A 302 -0.97 -0.56 1.14
CA SER A 302 -1.46 -1.73 0.41
C SER A 302 -2.33 -2.57 1.34
N ASN A 303 -3.60 -2.79 0.95
CA ASN A 303 -4.56 -3.56 1.73
C ASN A 303 -5.15 -4.67 0.85
N PHE A 304 -5.12 -5.90 1.34
CA PHE A 304 -5.69 -7.08 0.68
C PHE A 304 -5.23 -7.28 -0.77
N CYS A 305 -4.02 -6.77 -1.09
CA CYS A 305 -3.47 -6.93 -2.44
C CYS A 305 -2.80 -8.29 -2.61
N LYS A 306 -2.71 -8.75 -3.85
CA LYS A 306 -2.02 -9.99 -4.20
C LYS A 306 -0.96 -9.75 -5.26
N ASN A 307 0.19 -10.44 -5.12
CA ASN A 307 1.30 -10.34 -6.05
C ASN A 307 1.78 -8.89 -6.20
N ILE A 308 2.56 -8.43 -5.24
CA ILE A 308 3.15 -7.07 -5.26
C ILE A 308 4.60 -7.17 -5.70
N LEU A 309 4.99 -6.30 -6.64
CA LEU A 309 6.38 -6.09 -7.04
C LEU A 309 6.76 -4.62 -6.91
N LEU A 310 7.83 -4.36 -6.16
CA LEU A 310 8.59 -3.11 -6.22
C LEU A 310 9.94 -3.38 -6.84
N GLU A 311 10.28 -2.66 -7.90
CA GLU A 311 11.54 -2.84 -8.62
C GLU A 311 12.19 -1.49 -8.95
N ASP A 312 13.47 -1.35 -8.66
CA ASP A 312 14.26 -0.12 -8.89
C ASP A 312 13.65 1.14 -8.24
N CYS A 313 12.97 0.99 -7.09
CA CYS A 313 12.24 2.07 -6.44
C CYS A 313 13.02 2.68 -5.26
N THR A 314 12.82 4.00 -5.05
CA THR A 314 13.29 4.73 -3.86
C THR A 314 12.07 5.32 -3.15
N LEU A 315 11.66 4.75 -2.02
CA LEU A 315 10.40 5.06 -1.36
C LEU A 315 10.59 5.26 0.15
N SER A 316 9.80 6.12 0.76
CA SER A 316 9.86 6.35 2.20
C SER A 316 9.44 5.12 3.00
N ARG A 317 8.54 4.32 2.45
CA ARG A 317 7.97 3.14 3.09
C ARG A 317 7.28 2.25 2.06
N MET A 318 7.24 0.95 2.34
CA MET A 318 6.20 0.06 1.80
C MET A 318 5.39 -0.49 2.96
N ASP A 319 4.11 -0.18 3.00
CA ASP A 319 3.21 -0.54 4.09
C ASP A 319 2.08 -1.44 3.62
N THR A 320 2.03 -2.63 4.13
CA THR A 320 0.83 -3.46 4.08
C THR A 320 0.05 -3.23 5.36
N HIS A 321 -1.06 -2.57 5.25
CA HIS A 321 -1.87 -2.22 6.41
C HIS A 321 -2.81 -3.37 6.83
N MET A 322 -3.40 -4.06 5.87
CA MET A 322 -4.23 -5.26 6.08
C MET A 322 -3.97 -6.23 4.93
N GLY A 323 -3.57 -7.43 5.21
CA GLY A 323 -3.38 -8.56 4.32
C GLY A 323 -2.73 -8.33 2.95
N VAL A 324 -1.74 -9.14 2.65
CA VAL A 324 -1.19 -9.34 1.31
C VAL A 324 -1.04 -10.83 1.11
N SER A 325 -1.18 -11.32 -0.11
CA SER A 325 -0.92 -12.73 -0.38
C SER A 325 -0.26 -12.98 -1.72
N GLY A 326 0.15 -14.21 -1.95
CA GLY A 326 0.90 -14.62 -3.13
C GLY A 326 2.37 -14.24 -3.04
N SER A 327 2.91 -13.52 -4.02
CA SER A 327 4.27 -12.99 -4.01
C SER A 327 4.29 -11.54 -3.52
N TYR A 328 5.28 -11.23 -2.68
CA TYR A 328 5.58 -9.88 -2.25
C TYR A 328 7.08 -9.64 -2.46
N GLU A 329 7.42 -8.91 -3.50
CA GLU A 329 8.79 -8.81 -3.98
C GLU A 329 9.30 -7.37 -3.95
N ILE A 330 10.46 -7.18 -3.32
CA ILE A 330 11.19 -5.91 -3.22
C ILE A 330 12.57 -6.15 -3.84
N ARG A 331 12.83 -5.57 -5.01
CA ARG A 331 14.07 -5.80 -5.76
C ARG A 331 14.76 -4.49 -6.12
N ARG A 332 16.05 -4.38 -5.83
CA ARG A 332 16.88 -3.21 -6.15
C ARG A 332 16.25 -1.89 -5.68
N CYS A 333 15.66 -1.93 -4.48
CA CYS A 333 14.96 -0.80 -3.90
C CYS A 333 15.75 -0.16 -2.75
N GLU A 334 15.44 1.12 -2.49
CA GLU A 334 15.80 1.80 -1.27
C GLU A 334 14.53 2.21 -0.52
N LEU A 335 14.31 1.62 0.67
CA LEU A 335 13.19 1.95 1.54
C LEU A 335 13.66 2.77 2.73
N GLY A 336 12.99 3.89 2.95
CA GLY A 336 13.37 4.89 3.94
C GLY A 336 13.04 4.52 5.38
N TYR A 337 12.98 5.55 6.22
CA TYR A 337 12.87 5.40 7.67
C TYR A 337 11.63 4.61 8.15
N MET A 338 10.51 4.76 7.47
CA MET A 338 9.27 4.06 7.86
C MET A 338 9.26 2.57 7.47
N GLY A 339 10.25 2.13 6.68
CA GLY A 339 10.61 0.75 6.46
C GLY A 339 9.63 -0.09 5.66
N LEU A 340 9.77 -1.40 5.82
CA LEU A 340 8.94 -2.42 5.20
C LEU A 340 8.02 -3.04 6.25
N ASN A 341 6.72 -2.87 6.03
CA ASN A 341 5.70 -3.54 6.84
C ASN A 341 4.92 -4.53 5.98
N ALA A 342 4.70 -5.71 6.52
CA ALA A 342 3.94 -6.77 5.86
C ALA A 342 3.00 -7.43 6.87
N ILE A 343 1.87 -7.92 6.37
CA ILE A 343 0.95 -8.79 7.10
C ILE A 343 0.16 -9.61 6.09
N GLY A 344 0.04 -10.90 6.29
CA GLY A 344 -0.66 -11.77 5.36
C GLY A 344 -0.01 -13.13 5.20
N ARG A 345 0.09 -13.62 3.94
CA ARG A 345 0.61 -14.94 3.62
C ARG A 345 1.35 -15.00 2.27
N GLY A 346 2.18 -16.00 2.09
CA GLY A 346 2.89 -16.30 0.84
C GLY A 346 4.40 -16.12 0.95
N THR A 347 5.07 -15.69 -0.10
CA THR A 347 6.51 -15.48 -0.09
C THR A 347 6.85 -13.99 -0.12
N LEU A 348 7.53 -13.51 0.93
CA LEU A 348 8.11 -12.17 0.97
C LEU A 348 9.60 -12.27 0.61
N THR A 349 9.98 -11.63 -0.48
CA THR A 349 11.37 -11.57 -0.96
C THR A 349 11.89 -10.15 -0.94
N VAL A 350 13.05 -9.94 -0.32
CA VAL A 350 13.81 -8.69 -0.37
C VAL A 350 15.18 -8.99 -0.97
N GLU A 351 15.49 -8.39 -2.10
CA GLU A 351 16.68 -8.70 -2.87
C GLU A 351 17.40 -7.44 -3.35
N ASP A 352 18.73 -7.41 -3.30
CA ASP A 352 19.59 -6.32 -3.79
C ASP A 352 19.17 -4.93 -3.30
N SER A 353 18.65 -4.83 -2.06
CA SER A 353 17.96 -3.64 -1.57
C SER A 353 18.58 -3.08 -0.29
N THR A 354 18.39 -1.76 -0.08
CA THR A 354 18.78 -1.05 1.13
C THR A 354 17.54 -0.62 1.91
N LEU A 355 17.49 -0.93 3.21
CA LEU A 355 16.38 -0.58 4.10
C LEU A 355 16.87 0.25 5.29
N HIS A 356 16.16 1.33 5.60
CA HIS A 356 16.50 2.27 6.70
C HIS A 356 15.56 2.15 7.92
N GLY A 357 14.67 1.19 7.95
CA GLY A 357 13.70 1.02 9.04
C GLY A 357 14.29 0.61 10.38
N SER A 358 13.57 0.80 11.48
CA SER A 358 13.96 0.33 12.82
C SER A 358 14.01 -1.20 12.90
N ALA A 359 13.26 -1.90 12.07
CA ALA A 359 13.40 -3.31 11.74
C ALA A 359 13.59 -3.43 10.22
N LEU A 360 14.22 -4.50 9.74
CA LEU A 360 14.28 -4.78 8.30
C LEU A 360 12.89 -5.10 7.77
N VAL A 361 12.14 -5.94 8.50
CA VAL A 361 10.73 -6.25 8.22
C VAL A 361 9.91 -6.16 9.50
N SER A 362 8.74 -5.54 9.44
CA SER A 362 7.77 -5.50 10.54
C SER A 362 6.46 -6.16 10.11
N PHE A 363 5.98 -7.15 10.87
CA PHE A 363 4.73 -7.87 10.57
C PHE A 363 3.50 -7.27 11.25
N ARG A 364 3.45 -5.95 11.39
CA ARG A 364 2.28 -5.21 11.86
C ARG A 364 1.80 -5.67 13.25
N ARG A 365 2.58 -5.36 14.27
CA ARG A 365 2.25 -5.64 15.68
C ARG A 365 0.85 -5.16 16.10
N ASP A 366 0.35 -4.13 15.43
CA ASP A 366 -0.95 -3.53 15.64
C ASP A 366 -2.12 -4.37 15.10
N TYR A 367 -1.86 -5.55 14.57
CA TYR A 367 -2.86 -6.58 14.22
C TYR A 367 -2.42 -7.98 14.68
N GLY A 368 -1.43 -8.06 15.59
CA GLY A 368 -0.97 -9.32 16.14
C GLY A 368 0.23 -9.94 15.42
N SER A 369 0.85 -9.25 14.47
CA SER A 369 2.05 -9.69 13.73
C SER A 369 1.90 -11.08 13.09
N THR A 370 1.44 -11.16 11.87
CA THR A 370 1.33 -12.46 11.18
C THR A 370 1.89 -12.42 9.78
N TRP A 371 2.64 -13.46 9.42
CA TRP A 371 3.03 -13.77 8.04
C TRP A 371 3.07 -15.29 7.89
N GLU A 372 2.10 -15.84 7.21
CA GLU A 372 2.04 -17.29 6.95
C GLU A 372 2.74 -17.62 5.62
N GLY A 373 3.93 -18.15 5.70
CA GLY A 373 4.76 -18.52 4.54
C GLY A 373 6.23 -18.21 4.78
N ASP A 374 6.96 -17.86 3.74
CA ASP A 374 8.41 -17.73 3.81
C ASP A 374 8.90 -16.30 3.70
N LEU A 375 10.05 -16.01 4.29
CA LEU A 375 10.80 -14.77 4.15
C LEU A 375 12.17 -15.06 3.55
N VAL A 376 12.49 -14.38 2.45
CA VAL A 376 13.77 -14.51 1.75
C VAL A 376 14.45 -13.15 1.67
N ILE A 377 15.69 -13.05 2.16
CA ILE A 377 16.52 -11.85 2.12
C ILE A 377 17.81 -12.18 1.39
N ARG A 378 18.11 -11.48 0.29
CA ARG A 378 19.32 -11.70 -0.52
C ARG A 378 20.06 -10.41 -0.83
N ASN A 379 21.38 -10.40 -0.65
CA ASN A 379 22.25 -9.28 -1.03
C ASN A 379 21.74 -7.92 -0.53
N CYS A 380 21.29 -7.83 0.71
CA CYS A 380 20.67 -6.63 1.25
C CYS A 380 21.59 -5.87 2.21
N ARG A 381 21.31 -4.58 2.37
CA ARG A 381 21.88 -3.74 3.40
C ARG A 381 20.76 -3.21 4.30
N TRP A 382 20.94 -3.36 5.61
CA TRP A 382 20.01 -2.78 6.57
C TRP A 382 20.74 -1.76 7.46
N ILE A 383 20.19 -0.53 7.49
CA ILE A 383 20.67 0.59 8.28
C ILE A 383 19.63 0.85 9.37
N PRO A 384 19.77 0.29 10.56
CA PRO A 384 18.78 0.43 11.63
C PRO A 384 18.59 1.89 12.04
N ALA A 385 17.38 2.41 11.97
CA ALA A 385 17.05 3.80 12.28
C ALA A 385 16.71 3.98 13.76
N CYS A 386 17.61 3.66 14.66
CA CYS A 386 17.35 3.61 16.09
C CYS A 386 18.26 4.46 16.98
N GLY A 387 19.17 5.25 16.40
CA GLY A 387 20.06 6.17 17.14
C GLY A 387 21.10 5.44 18.01
N ASP A 388 21.73 6.19 18.91
CA ASP A 388 22.90 5.74 19.69
C ASP A 388 22.60 4.69 20.78
N THR A 389 21.33 4.41 21.05
CA THR A 389 20.91 3.40 22.04
C THR A 389 20.31 2.17 21.38
N CYS A 390 20.56 2.00 20.12
CA CYS A 390 19.89 1.01 19.29
C CYS A 390 20.24 -0.42 19.67
N ARG A 391 19.20 -1.20 19.89
CA ARG A 391 19.27 -2.67 19.97
C ARG A 391 18.43 -3.24 18.83
N PRO A 392 18.97 -3.31 17.60
CA PRO A 392 18.17 -3.66 16.43
C PRO A 392 17.62 -5.08 16.52
N HIS A 393 16.37 -5.22 16.04
CA HIS A 393 15.71 -6.50 15.82
C HIS A 393 15.35 -6.57 14.35
N MET A 394 15.85 -7.57 13.65
CA MET A 394 15.71 -7.65 12.20
C MET A 394 14.26 -7.87 11.77
N ILE A 395 13.57 -8.79 12.41
CA ILE A 395 12.18 -9.13 12.12
C ILE A 395 11.33 -8.80 13.35
N ASN A 396 10.43 -7.83 13.18
CA ASN A 396 9.51 -7.47 14.24
C ASN A 396 8.25 -8.33 14.18
N VAL A 397 8.13 -9.26 15.14
CA VAL A 397 7.00 -10.17 15.35
C VAL A 397 6.28 -9.87 16.66
N SER A 398 6.49 -8.70 17.25
CA SER A 398 5.86 -8.33 18.53
C SER A 398 4.35 -8.34 18.43
N ASN A 399 3.69 -8.86 19.47
CA ASN A 399 2.26 -8.74 19.69
C ASN A 399 2.02 -8.25 21.11
N ASP A 400 1.51 -7.05 21.24
CA ASP A 400 1.27 -6.42 22.53
C ASP A 400 -0.07 -6.81 23.17
N GLY A 401 -0.80 -7.73 22.55
CA GLY A 401 -2.11 -8.21 23.04
C GLY A 401 -3.27 -7.23 22.84
N MET A 402 -3.00 -6.06 22.25
CA MET A 402 -4.02 -5.05 21.99
C MET A 402 -4.79 -5.29 20.69
N HIS A 403 -4.27 -6.09 19.81
CA HIS A 403 -4.77 -6.26 18.46
C HIS A 403 -5.03 -7.72 18.14
N ASP A 404 -5.99 -7.95 17.30
CA ASP A 404 -6.50 -9.28 16.99
C ASP A 404 -6.62 -9.44 15.48
N PHE A 405 -5.88 -10.40 14.92
CA PHE A 405 -5.98 -10.70 13.50
C PHE A 405 -7.32 -11.38 13.14
N GLY A 406 -7.97 -12.04 14.10
CA GLY A 406 -9.17 -12.87 13.89
C GLY A 406 -8.87 -14.34 13.61
N TYR A 407 -7.61 -14.71 13.47
CA TYR A 407 -7.08 -16.06 13.28
C TYR A 407 -5.81 -16.25 14.10
N PRO A 408 -5.34 -17.48 14.30
CA PRO A 408 -4.01 -17.73 14.84
C PRO A 408 -2.94 -16.98 14.04
N CYS A 409 -1.98 -16.38 14.74
CA CYS A 409 -0.87 -15.66 14.11
C CYS A 409 0.28 -16.60 13.79
N SER A 410 0.87 -16.46 12.60
CA SER A 410 2.03 -17.24 12.18
C SER A 410 3.24 -16.33 12.01
N MET A 411 4.40 -16.77 12.47
CA MET A 411 5.68 -16.25 12.02
C MET A 411 6.01 -16.85 10.66
N PRO A 412 6.97 -16.29 9.89
CA PRO A 412 7.44 -16.95 8.69
C PRO A 412 7.85 -18.39 8.98
N GLY A 413 7.34 -19.34 8.21
CA GLY A 413 7.64 -20.76 8.39
C GLY A 413 9.11 -21.07 8.24
N GLU A 414 9.72 -20.49 7.20
CA GLU A 414 11.17 -20.50 6.99
C GLU A 414 11.68 -19.08 6.67
N VAL A 415 12.86 -18.77 7.20
CA VAL A 415 13.59 -17.53 6.90
C VAL A 415 14.91 -17.88 6.28
N THR A 416 15.18 -17.37 5.07
CA THR A 416 16.47 -17.47 4.40
C THR A 416 17.13 -16.12 4.32
N ILE A 417 18.35 -16.02 4.85
CA ILE A 417 19.23 -14.85 4.75
C ILE A 417 20.45 -15.28 3.97
N ASP A 418 20.68 -14.68 2.79
CA ASP A 418 21.80 -14.98 1.92
C ASP A 418 22.46 -13.68 1.46
N GLY A 419 23.46 -13.21 2.21
CA GLY A 419 24.09 -11.91 2.02
C GLY A 419 23.29 -10.76 2.61
N LEU A 420 23.55 -10.43 3.88
CA LEU A 420 22.99 -9.25 4.56
C LEU A 420 24.08 -8.51 5.30
N HIS A 421 24.24 -7.22 5.02
CA HIS A 421 25.05 -6.33 5.83
C HIS A 421 24.19 -5.45 6.72
N VAL A 422 24.52 -5.43 8.03
CA VAL A 422 23.81 -4.63 9.04
C VAL A 422 24.70 -3.51 9.53
N ASP A 423 24.28 -2.25 9.37
CA ASP A 423 24.97 -1.06 9.85
C ASP A 423 24.59 -0.77 11.31
N ASP A 424 25.08 -1.57 12.25
CA ASP A 424 24.90 -1.41 13.69
C ASP A 424 26.15 -0.82 14.38
N GLY A 425 26.84 0.11 13.72
CA GLY A 425 28.19 0.57 14.06
C GLY A 425 28.36 1.40 15.34
N ASN A 426 27.28 1.93 15.94
CA ASN A 426 27.33 2.69 17.18
C ASN A 426 26.47 2.07 18.29
N PRO A 427 26.79 0.85 18.74
CA PRO A 427 25.99 0.19 19.75
C PRO A 427 26.31 0.71 21.16
N PRO A 428 25.38 0.60 22.12
CA PRO A 428 25.67 0.82 23.52
C PRO A 428 26.76 -0.16 24.02
N GLU A 429 27.48 0.22 25.14
CA GLU A 429 28.58 -0.61 25.69
C GLU A 429 28.16 -2.05 26.02
N ASP A 430 26.92 -2.23 26.48
CA ASP A 430 26.35 -3.53 26.84
C ASP A 430 25.73 -4.30 25.66
N TYR A 431 25.85 -3.81 24.43
CA TYR A 431 25.33 -4.43 23.25
C TYR A 431 25.99 -5.78 22.94
N GLN A 432 25.20 -6.82 22.88
CA GLN A 432 25.68 -8.20 22.67
C GLN A 432 25.43 -8.72 21.23
N GLY A 433 24.99 -7.86 20.34
CA GLY A 433 24.57 -8.19 18.97
C GLY A 433 23.07 -8.07 18.78
N MET A 434 22.66 -7.87 17.53
CA MET A 434 21.25 -7.78 17.14
C MET A 434 20.51 -9.11 17.37
N TYR A 435 19.20 -9.01 17.46
CA TYR A 435 18.33 -10.18 17.40
C TYR A 435 17.71 -10.35 16.02
N LEU A 436 17.54 -11.60 15.58
CA LEU A 436 16.79 -11.90 14.35
C LEU A 436 15.29 -11.64 14.52
N PHE A 437 14.72 -12.03 15.68
CA PHE A 437 13.32 -11.79 15.99
C PHE A 437 13.16 -10.96 17.28
N THR A 438 12.14 -10.11 17.33
CA THR A 438 11.65 -9.56 18.60
C THR A 438 10.98 -10.66 19.44
N ASP A 439 10.69 -10.36 20.71
CA ASP A 439 9.81 -11.18 21.52
C ASP A 439 8.35 -10.94 21.10
N PRO A 440 7.61 -11.99 20.66
CA PRO A 440 6.22 -11.85 20.26
C PRO A 440 5.29 -11.53 21.44
N ASP A 441 5.69 -11.84 22.65
CA ASP A 441 4.88 -11.67 23.88
C ASP A 441 5.23 -10.36 24.62
N SER A 442 6.13 -9.52 24.06
CA SER A 442 6.46 -8.23 24.66
C SER A 442 5.27 -7.28 24.63
N ILE A 443 4.92 -6.73 25.79
CA ILE A 443 3.90 -5.68 25.93
C ILE A 443 4.58 -4.32 25.75
N ARG A 444 3.92 -3.44 25.03
CA ARG A 444 4.36 -2.05 24.88
C ARG A 444 4.06 -1.29 26.17
N ASP A 445 5.05 -0.60 26.72
CA ASP A 445 4.89 0.27 27.89
C ASP A 445 3.75 1.27 27.70
N GLY A 446 2.93 1.44 28.73
CA GLY A 446 1.85 2.42 28.78
C GLY A 446 0.56 2.00 28.06
N VAL A 447 0.40 0.71 27.74
CA VAL A 447 -0.83 0.16 27.14
C VAL A 447 -1.51 -0.89 28.02
N GLU A 448 -0.92 -1.26 29.14
CA GLU A 448 -1.43 -2.28 30.07
C GLU A 448 -2.80 -1.93 30.63
N ASP A 449 -3.07 -0.65 30.82
CA ASP A 449 -4.35 -0.12 31.30
C ASP A 449 -5.43 -0.04 30.22
N ILE A 450 -5.09 -0.32 28.94
CA ILE A 450 -6.04 -0.24 27.82
C ILE A 450 -6.67 -1.60 27.52
N VAL A 451 -5.90 -2.69 27.72
CA VAL A 451 -6.36 -4.06 27.44
C VAL A 451 -5.98 -4.98 28.60
N PRO A 452 -6.97 -5.71 29.18
CA PRO A 452 -6.67 -6.72 30.20
C PRO A 452 -5.72 -7.79 29.66
N THR A 453 -4.61 -8.01 30.34
CA THR A 453 -3.60 -9.01 29.98
C THR A 453 -4.11 -10.45 30.03
N ALA A 454 -5.21 -10.71 30.74
CA ALA A 454 -5.86 -12.01 30.83
C ALA A 454 -6.54 -12.46 29.53
N GLU A 455 -6.80 -11.56 28.58
CA GLU A 455 -7.38 -11.91 27.27
C GLU A 455 -6.33 -12.32 26.23
N ARG A 456 -5.07 -12.48 26.63
CA ARG A 456 -4.06 -13.11 25.83
C ARG A 456 -4.27 -14.61 25.77
N PRO A 457 -3.95 -15.23 24.72
CA PRO A 457 -3.02 -14.96 23.65
C PRO A 457 -3.56 -15.40 22.30
N PHE A 458 -3.11 -14.79 21.25
CA PHE A 458 -3.12 -15.52 19.98
C PHE A 458 -2.11 -16.66 20.07
N PRO A 459 -2.49 -17.89 19.71
CA PRO A 459 -1.50 -18.93 19.52
C PRO A 459 -0.62 -18.52 18.33
N TYR A 460 0.67 -18.31 18.60
CA TYR A 460 1.66 -18.15 17.56
C TYR A 460 2.15 -19.49 17.08
N GLU A 461 2.20 -19.62 15.76
CA GLU A 461 3.03 -20.64 15.11
C GLU A 461 4.43 -20.06 14.92
N PRO A 462 5.44 -20.50 15.68
CA PRO A 462 6.80 -19.97 15.59
C PRO A 462 7.46 -20.37 14.26
N CYS A 463 8.49 -19.62 13.87
CA CYS A 463 9.34 -19.96 12.76
C CYS A 463 10.01 -21.33 13.00
N ARG A 464 9.96 -22.22 12.02
CA ARG A 464 10.55 -23.55 12.15
C ARG A 464 12.06 -23.53 11.92
N LYS A 465 12.52 -22.69 10.96
CA LYS A 465 13.92 -22.71 10.53
C LYS A 465 14.38 -21.35 10.05
N VAL A 466 15.56 -20.96 10.48
CA VAL A 466 16.30 -19.80 9.94
C VAL A 466 17.60 -20.30 9.35
N THR A 467 17.85 -20.03 8.07
CA THR A 467 19.10 -20.33 7.38
C THR A 467 19.85 -19.00 7.16
N VAL A 468 21.07 -18.91 7.64
CA VAL A 468 21.90 -17.71 7.54
C VAL A 468 23.18 -18.02 6.78
N ARG A 469 23.45 -17.29 5.71
CA ARG A 469 24.68 -17.28 4.95
C ARG A 469 25.13 -15.86 4.68
N GLY A 470 26.39 -15.54 4.87
CA GLY A 470 26.93 -14.23 4.52
C GLY A 470 26.31 -13.04 5.26
N LEU A 471 25.86 -13.23 6.51
CA LEU A 471 25.39 -12.12 7.34
C LEU A 471 26.58 -11.48 8.06
N THR A 472 26.75 -10.16 7.90
CA THR A 472 27.81 -9.37 8.53
C THR A 472 27.21 -8.17 9.27
N THR A 473 27.87 -7.71 10.33
CA THR A 473 27.46 -6.56 11.14
C THR A 473 28.61 -5.57 11.26
N ALA A 474 28.34 -4.27 11.23
CA ALA A 474 29.36 -3.23 11.40
C ALA A 474 30.00 -3.27 12.81
N SER A 475 29.26 -3.65 13.83
CA SER A 475 29.76 -3.85 15.19
C SER A 475 30.67 -5.07 15.34
N GLY A 476 30.70 -5.98 14.38
CA GLY A 476 31.37 -7.27 14.46
C GLY A 476 30.73 -8.27 15.44
N LYS A 477 29.59 -7.92 16.06
CA LYS A 477 28.87 -8.80 16.98
C LYS A 477 28.03 -9.82 16.21
N LYS A 478 28.03 -11.07 16.69
CA LYS A 478 27.17 -12.11 16.10
C LYS A 478 25.69 -11.85 16.37
N PRO A 479 24.80 -12.06 15.42
CA PRO A 479 23.37 -12.01 15.64
C PRO A 479 22.92 -13.14 16.59
N ARG A 480 21.86 -12.86 17.34
CA ARG A 480 21.20 -13.82 18.23
C ARG A 480 19.78 -14.10 17.71
N LEU A 481 19.24 -15.27 18.00
CA LEU A 481 17.95 -15.67 17.44
C LEU A 481 16.80 -14.77 17.95
N SER A 482 16.56 -14.74 19.25
CA SER A 482 15.48 -13.95 19.87
C SER A 482 15.70 -13.84 21.38
N PRO A 483 15.17 -12.81 22.05
CA PRO A 483 15.06 -12.79 23.51
C PRO A 483 13.97 -13.75 24.03
N SER A 484 13.08 -14.25 23.18
CA SER A 484 11.98 -15.16 23.55
C SER A 484 12.47 -16.60 23.67
N GLU A 485 12.31 -17.19 24.85
CA GLU A 485 12.59 -18.62 25.08
C GLU A 485 11.72 -19.53 24.17
N ARG A 486 10.50 -19.12 23.92
CA ARG A 486 9.57 -19.85 23.04
C ARG A 486 10.08 -19.93 21.61
N ILE A 487 10.59 -18.83 21.05
CA ILE A 487 11.21 -18.85 19.72
C ILE A 487 12.47 -19.71 19.74
N CYS A 488 13.34 -19.53 20.74
CA CYS A 488 14.58 -20.30 20.84
C CYS A 488 14.35 -21.80 20.95
N ALA A 489 13.27 -22.21 21.60
CA ALA A 489 12.92 -23.64 21.77
C ALA A 489 12.32 -24.28 20.51
N ASN A 490 11.71 -23.49 19.61
CA ASN A 490 10.95 -24.00 18.45
C ASN A 490 11.59 -23.70 17.09
N THR A 491 12.67 -22.91 17.05
CA THR A 491 13.31 -22.48 15.81
C THR A 491 14.71 -23.07 15.67
N THR A 492 14.94 -23.78 14.57
CA THR A 492 16.29 -24.26 14.22
C THR A 492 17.08 -23.17 13.50
N LEU A 493 18.20 -22.74 14.05
CA LEU A 493 19.14 -21.84 13.36
C LEU A 493 20.22 -22.67 12.66
N VAL A 494 20.36 -22.46 11.35
CA VAL A 494 21.39 -23.09 10.51
C VAL A 494 22.33 -21.99 9.99
N GLU A 495 23.58 -22.03 10.39
CA GLU A 495 24.65 -21.16 9.89
C GLU A 495 25.44 -21.90 8.82
N GLY A 496 25.66 -21.26 7.65
CA GLY A 496 26.36 -21.82 6.49
C GLY A 496 27.60 -21.04 6.09
#